data_1258ef531de8d43d55b9d85e7191b2aa
#
_entry.id   1258ef531de8d43d55b9d85e7191b2aa
#
_cell.length_a   1.000
_cell.length_b   1.000
_cell.length_c   1.000
_cell.angle_alpha   90.00
_cell.angle_beta   90.00
_cell.angle_gamma   90.00
#
_symmetry.space_group_name_H-M   'P 1'
#
loop_
_entity.id
_entity.type
_entity.pdbx_description
1 polymer ?
#
loop_
_entity_poly.entity_id
_entity_poly.type
_entity_poly.pdbx_seq_one_letter_code
_entity_poly.pdbx_strand_id
1 'polypeptide(L)'
;LAGKIGVPAAELKKTIAEYNKTVDMKKDPLGRAPRMLAHKIEKAPFYAGPIGMARHHTMGGVKIDVKARVLDRHGKVIPGLYAAGEVTGGIHGTNRVGGNALGDAFTYGRIAGESAATGA
;
A
#
# COMPACT_ATOMS: atom_id res chain seq x y z
N LEU A 1 27.69 10.35 6.15
CA LEU A 1 26.45 9.89 5.50
C LEU A 1 26.18 10.66 4.21
N ALA A 2 26.18 12.01 4.24
CA ALA A 2 25.90 12.86 3.07
C ALA A 2 26.71 12.47 1.82
N GLY A 3 28.05 12.34 1.96
CA GLY A 3 28.88 11.89 0.84
C GLY A 3 28.57 10.49 0.31
N LYS A 4 28.10 9.56 1.18
CA LYS A 4 27.71 8.21 0.75
C LYS A 4 26.40 8.19 -0.06
N ILE A 5 25.51 9.15 0.18
CA ILE A 5 24.21 9.24 -0.51
C ILE A 5 24.19 10.33 -1.60
N GLY A 6 25.32 10.98 -1.86
CA GLY A 6 25.46 11.95 -2.95
C GLY A 6 24.72 13.28 -2.74
N VAL A 7 24.51 13.72 -1.48
CA VAL A 7 23.84 15.00 -1.19
C VAL A 7 24.79 16.00 -0.52
N PRO A 8 24.59 17.33 -0.69
CA PRO A 8 25.35 18.34 0.01
C PRO A 8 25.20 18.24 1.52
N ALA A 9 26.30 18.17 2.27
CA ALA A 9 26.29 17.97 3.71
C ALA A 9 25.58 19.11 4.47
N ALA A 10 25.72 20.34 3.98
CA ALA A 10 25.07 21.53 4.58
C ALA A 10 23.53 21.44 4.47
N GLU A 11 23.03 21.04 3.29
CA GLU A 11 21.60 20.91 3.05
C GLU A 11 21.00 19.74 3.86
N LEU A 12 21.70 18.60 3.95
CA LEU A 12 21.27 17.50 4.79
C LEU A 12 21.18 17.92 6.25
N LYS A 13 22.18 18.62 6.79
CA LYS A 13 22.15 19.14 8.17
C LYS A 13 20.99 20.07 8.40
N LYS A 14 20.74 21.01 7.47
CA LYS A 14 19.62 21.95 7.53
C LYS A 14 18.27 21.21 7.56
N THR A 15 18.06 20.28 6.63
CA THR A 15 16.84 19.46 6.53
C THR A 15 16.57 18.67 7.81
N ILE A 16 17.60 18.05 8.38
CA ILE A 16 17.47 17.29 9.64
C ILE A 16 17.14 18.23 10.82
N ALA A 17 17.76 19.41 10.88
CA ALA A 17 17.47 20.38 11.92
C ALA A 17 16.03 20.93 11.83
N GLU A 18 15.56 21.21 10.62
CA GLU A 18 14.17 21.63 10.37
C GLU A 18 13.18 20.51 10.74
N TYR A 19 13.45 19.27 10.33
CA TYR A 19 12.64 18.12 10.72
C TYR A 19 12.57 17.98 12.26
N ASN A 20 13.70 18.04 12.95
CA ASN A 20 13.72 17.94 14.41
C ASN A 20 12.91 19.05 15.10
N LYS A 21 12.88 20.26 14.54
CA LYS A 21 11.99 21.35 15.01
C LYS A 21 10.51 21.00 14.82
N THR A 22 10.13 20.39 13.68
CA THR A 22 8.73 19.97 13.47
C THR A 22 8.30 18.90 14.50
N VAL A 23 9.23 18.02 14.88
CA VAL A 23 8.99 17.02 15.95
C VAL A 23 8.73 17.69 17.29
N ASP A 24 9.54 18.69 17.67
CA ASP A 24 9.37 19.46 18.91
C ASP A 24 8.05 20.24 18.95
N MET A 25 7.73 20.90 17.85
CA MET A 25 6.51 21.71 17.72
C MET A 25 5.24 20.86 17.50
N LYS A 26 5.37 19.57 17.22
CA LYS A 26 4.26 18.70 16.77
C LYS A 26 3.48 19.27 15.59
N LYS A 27 4.15 20.05 14.75
CA LYS A 27 3.56 20.73 13.61
C LYS A 27 4.49 20.63 12.39
N ASP A 28 3.99 20.01 11.32
CA ASP A 28 4.72 19.84 10.07
C ASP A 28 4.12 20.77 9.00
N PRO A 29 4.90 21.65 8.35
CA PRO A 29 4.42 22.46 7.25
C PRO A 29 3.91 21.67 6.05
N LEU A 30 4.33 20.40 5.90
CA LEU A 30 3.88 19.48 4.86
C LEU A 30 2.63 18.67 5.26
N GLY A 31 2.04 18.96 6.42
CA GLY A 31 0.76 18.38 6.84
C GLY A 31 0.82 16.98 7.49
N ARG A 32 2.01 16.52 7.92
CA ARG A 32 2.11 15.26 8.65
C ARG A 32 1.37 15.36 9.99
N ALA A 33 0.56 14.34 10.32
CA ALA A 33 -0.20 14.34 11.56
C ALA A 33 0.72 14.33 12.80
N PRO A 34 0.38 15.08 13.88
CA PRO A 34 1.21 15.21 15.07
C PRO A 34 1.64 13.87 15.71
N ARG A 35 0.77 12.85 15.67
CA ARG A 35 1.08 11.49 16.17
C ARG A 35 2.23 10.81 15.42
N MET A 36 2.51 11.23 14.19
CA MET A 36 3.60 10.69 13.37
C MET A 36 4.93 11.42 13.58
N LEU A 37 4.94 12.53 14.32
CA LEU A 37 6.12 13.30 14.69
C LEU A 37 6.64 12.81 16.04
N ALA A 38 7.03 11.52 16.11
CA ALA A 38 7.36 10.87 17.38
C ALA A 38 8.85 10.96 17.74
N HIS A 39 9.74 10.89 16.73
CA HIS A 39 11.18 10.73 16.97
C HIS A 39 12.01 11.71 16.17
N LYS A 40 13.01 12.28 16.84
CA LYS A 40 14.06 13.10 16.22
C LYS A 40 15.13 12.22 15.58
N ILE A 41 15.85 12.80 14.63
CA ILE A 41 17.05 12.20 14.02
C ILE A 41 18.27 12.90 14.66
N GLU A 42 18.81 12.36 15.76
CA GLU A 42 19.87 13.01 16.53
C GLU A 42 20.97 12.07 17.07
N LYS A 43 20.71 10.75 17.10
CA LYS A 43 21.67 9.76 17.61
C LYS A 43 22.08 8.78 16.52
N ALA A 44 23.39 8.56 16.41
CA ALA A 44 23.93 7.49 15.56
C ALA A 44 23.58 6.08 16.14
N PRO A 45 23.54 5.04 15.28
CA PRO A 45 23.87 5.05 13.84
C PRO A 45 22.75 5.63 12.98
N PHE A 46 23.13 6.32 11.88
CA PHE A 46 22.19 6.87 10.91
C PHE A 46 22.14 5.99 9.66
N TYR A 47 20.93 5.76 9.18
CA TYR A 47 20.66 4.99 7.97
C TYR A 47 19.97 5.89 6.94
N ALA A 48 20.28 5.67 5.67
CA ALA A 48 19.61 6.32 4.55
C ALA A 48 19.33 5.29 3.47
N GLY A 49 18.12 5.34 2.91
CA GLY A 49 17.71 4.50 1.80
C GLY A 49 17.12 5.36 0.69
N PRO A 50 17.37 5.04 -0.59
CA PRO A 50 16.70 5.70 -1.69
C PRO A 50 15.21 5.32 -1.68
N ILE A 51 14.35 6.32 -1.90
CA ILE A 51 12.92 6.12 -2.05
C ILE A 51 12.50 6.67 -3.40
N GLY A 52 11.82 5.85 -4.18
CA GLY A 52 11.23 6.23 -5.46
C GLY A 52 9.72 6.08 -5.46
N MET A 53 9.07 6.77 -6.39
CA MET A 53 7.65 6.58 -6.65
C MET A 53 7.44 5.23 -7.35
N ALA A 54 6.56 4.40 -6.79
CA ALA A 54 6.15 3.14 -7.40
C ALA A 54 4.65 2.91 -7.18
N ARG A 55 4.02 2.22 -8.11
CA ARG A 55 2.65 1.73 -7.92
C ARG A 55 2.74 0.44 -7.10
N HIS A 56 2.10 0.43 -5.94
CA HIS A 56 2.11 -0.72 -5.05
C HIS A 56 0.96 -1.69 -5.35
N HIS A 57 -0.25 -1.17 -5.46
CA HIS A 57 -1.46 -1.95 -5.79
C HIS A 57 -2.57 -1.03 -6.29
N THR A 58 -3.63 -1.63 -6.85
CA THR A 58 -4.89 -0.95 -7.17
C THR A 58 -5.97 -1.41 -6.18
N MET A 59 -6.92 -0.51 -5.85
CA MET A 59 -8.04 -0.84 -4.97
C MET A 59 -9.33 -1.14 -5.73
N GLY A 60 -9.39 -0.75 -7.00
CA GLY A 60 -10.48 -1.07 -7.92
C GLY A 60 -10.20 -2.36 -8.69
N GLY A 61 -11.25 -2.89 -9.30
CA GLY A 61 -11.16 -4.11 -10.10
C GLY A 61 -12.53 -4.64 -10.46
N VAL A 62 -12.58 -5.82 -11.02
CA VAL A 62 -13.84 -6.48 -11.32
C VAL A 62 -14.54 -6.95 -10.05
N LYS A 63 -15.86 -6.77 -9.99
CA LYS A 63 -16.67 -7.28 -8.88
C LYS A 63 -16.82 -8.79 -9.01
N ILE A 64 -16.70 -9.49 -7.88
CA ILE A 64 -16.95 -10.93 -7.79
C ILE A 64 -17.98 -11.23 -6.68
N ASP A 65 -18.62 -12.40 -6.79
CA ASP A 65 -19.45 -12.94 -5.72
C ASP A 65 -18.62 -13.92 -4.84
N VAL A 66 -19.29 -14.55 -3.86
CA VAL A 66 -18.65 -15.49 -2.92
C VAL A 66 -18.09 -16.76 -3.58
N LYS A 67 -18.45 -17.03 -4.83
CA LYS A 67 -17.92 -18.12 -5.66
C LYS A 67 -16.84 -17.64 -6.64
N ALA A 68 -16.33 -16.41 -6.46
CA ALA A 68 -15.36 -15.76 -7.33
C ALA A 68 -15.83 -15.59 -8.80
N ARG A 69 -17.14 -15.64 -9.06
CA ARG A 69 -17.70 -15.37 -10.39
C ARG A 69 -17.76 -13.88 -10.62
N VAL A 70 -17.35 -13.42 -11.79
CA VAL A 70 -17.36 -11.99 -12.14
C VAL A 70 -18.79 -11.51 -12.36
N LEU A 71 -19.08 -10.33 -11.82
CA LEU A 71 -20.36 -9.65 -11.96
C LEU A 71 -20.26 -8.53 -13.00
N ASP A 72 -21.28 -8.38 -13.82
CA ASP A 72 -21.42 -7.24 -14.72
C ASP A 72 -21.79 -5.95 -13.95
N ARG A 73 -21.92 -4.82 -14.67
CA ARG A 73 -22.29 -3.53 -14.08
C ARG A 73 -23.70 -3.49 -13.47
N HIS A 74 -24.53 -4.49 -13.76
CA HIS A 74 -25.90 -4.64 -13.21
C HIS A 74 -25.95 -5.63 -12.04
N GLY A 75 -24.78 -6.18 -11.62
CA GLY A 75 -24.68 -7.18 -10.57
C GLY A 75 -25.05 -8.60 -10.99
N LYS A 76 -25.17 -8.90 -12.28
CA LYS A 76 -25.43 -10.22 -12.80
C LYS A 76 -24.13 -10.96 -13.06
N VAL A 77 -24.11 -12.26 -12.76
CA VAL A 77 -22.97 -13.12 -13.05
C VAL A 77 -22.72 -13.19 -14.55
N ILE A 78 -21.47 -13.02 -14.95
CA ILE A 78 -21.01 -13.31 -16.33
C ILE A 78 -20.66 -14.79 -16.38
N PRO A 79 -21.43 -15.62 -17.12
CA PRO A 79 -21.21 -17.06 -17.13
C PRO A 79 -19.80 -17.43 -17.62
N GLY A 80 -19.15 -18.38 -16.93
CA GLY A 80 -17.83 -18.87 -17.29
C GLY A 80 -16.66 -17.93 -16.99
N LEU A 81 -16.90 -16.77 -16.36
CA LEU A 81 -15.85 -15.82 -16.03
C LEU A 81 -15.64 -15.77 -14.50
N TYR A 82 -14.41 -16.05 -14.09
CA TYR A 82 -13.98 -16.03 -12.69
C TYR A 82 -12.78 -15.11 -12.52
N ALA A 83 -12.60 -14.52 -11.34
CA ALA A 83 -11.47 -13.67 -11.04
C ALA A 83 -11.07 -13.78 -9.57
N ALA A 84 -9.77 -13.61 -9.30
CA ALA A 84 -9.21 -13.63 -7.95
C ALA A 84 -7.97 -12.74 -7.84
N GLY A 85 -7.65 -12.32 -6.61
CA GLY A 85 -6.48 -11.49 -6.32
C GLY A 85 -6.66 -10.04 -6.74
N GLU A 86 -5.55 -9.35 -7.03
CA GLU A 86 -5.55 -7.89 -7.23
C GLU A 86 -6.43 -7.38 -8.38
N VAL A 87 -6.76 -8.21 -9.35
CA VAL A 87 -7.70 -7.86 -10.43
C VAL A 87 -9.13 -7.65 -9.92
N THR A 88 -9.45 -8.13 -8.73
CA THR A 88 -10.77 -7.98 -8.10
C THR A 88 -10.85 -6.70 -7.26
N GLY A 89 -12.02 -6.08 -7.21
CA GLY A 89 -12.29 -4.89 -6.43
C GLY A 89 -13.31 -5.12 -5.32
N GLY A 90 -13.19 -4.32 -4.25
CA GLY A 90 -14.18 -4.29 -3.17
C GLY A 90 -13.85 -5.16 -1.94
N ILE A 91 -12.94 -6.09 -2.02
CA ILE A 91 -12.57 -6.99 -0.91
C ILE A 91 -11.90 -6.23 0.23
N HIS A 92 -11.01 -5.31 -0.09
CA HIS A 92 -10.19 -4.57 0.88
C HIS A 92 -10.71 -3.16 1.21
N GLY A 93 -11.87 -2.77 0.68
CA GLY A 93 -12.41 -1.43 0.87
C GLY A 93 -11.55 -0.35 0.20
N THR A 94 -11.24 0.72 0.92
CA THR A 94 -10.49 1.87 0.39
C THR A 94 -8.97 1.76 0.52
N ASN A 95 -8.48 0.81 1.33
CA ASN A 95 -7.05 0.58 1.50
C ASN A 95 -6.78 -0.83 2.03
N ARG A 96 -5.80 -1.49 1.46
CA ARG A 96 -5.38 -2.84 1.84
C ARG A 96 -4.25 -2.80 2.86
N VAL A 97 -4.44 -3.41 4.02
CA VAL A 97 -3.36 -3.61 5.00
C VAL A 97 -2.30 -4.55 4.43
N GLY A 98 -1.02 -4.23 4.69
CA GLY A 98 0.10 -5.03 4.21
C GLY A 98 0.00 -6.51 4.61
N GLY A 99 0.41 -7.40 3.71
CA GLY A 99 0.29 -8.86 3.88
C GLY A 99 -1.02 -9.47 3.37
N ASN A 100 -2.13 -8.74 3.39
CA ASN A 100 -3.45 -9.29 3.03
C ASN A 100 -3.62 -9.63 1.54
N ALA A 101 -2.73 -9.13 0.66
CA ALA A 101 -2.75 -9.50 -0.76
C ALA A 101 -2.61 -11.00 -0.99
N LEU A 102 -1.72 -11.65 -0.25
CA LEU A 102 -1.48 -13.09 -0.39
C LEU A 102 -2.67 -13.90 0.13
N GLY A 103 -3.25 -13.49 1.29
CA GLY A 103 -4.45 -14.12 1.84
C GLY A 103 -5.62 -14.08 0.87
N ASP A 104 -5.87 -12.91 0.26
CA ASP A 104 -6.88 -12.71 -0.78
C ASP A 104 -6.61 -13.60 -2.00
N ALA A 105 -5.42 -13.49 -2.59
CA ALA A 105 -5.05 -14.20 -3.82
C ALA A 105 -5.16 -15.73 -3.66
N PHE A 106 -4.68 -16.28 -2.54
CA PHE A 106 -4.75 -17.73 -2.29
C PHE A 106 -6.18 -18.19 -1.98
N THR A 107 -6.92 -17.43 -1.18
CA THR A 107 -8.29 -17.80 -0.80
C THR A 107 -9.22 -17.78 -2.02
N TYR A 108 -9.31 -16.65 -2.70
CA TYR A 108 -10.18 -16.52 -3.85
C TYR A 108 -9.65 -17.25 -5.09
N GLY A 109 -8.33 -17.42 -5.23
CA GLY A 109 -7.73 -18.26 -6.27
C GLY A 109 -8.19 -19.70 -6.18
N ARG A 110 -8.21 -20.26 -4.95
CA ARG A 110 -8.75 -21.61 -4.70
C ARG A 110 -10.24 -21.68 -5.01
N ILE A 111 -11.03 -20.73 -4.51
CA ILE A 111 -12.49 -20.68 -4.74
C ILE A 111 -12.79 -20.55 -6.25
N ALA A 112 -12.07 -19.68 -6.97
CA ALA A 112 -12.25 -19.52 -8.41
C ALA A 112 -11.92 -20.81 -9.17
N GLY A 113 -10.85 -21.51 -8.80
CA GLY A 113 -10.47 -22.78 -9.39
C GLY A 113 -11.51 -23.87 -9.16
N GLU A 114 -12.00 -24.03 -7.91
CA GLU A 114 -13.06 -24.98 -7.56
C GLU A 114 -14.37 -24.65 -8.29
N SER A 115 -14.78 -23.38 -8.33
CA SER A 115 -16.00 -22.94 -9.02
C SER A 115 -15.91 -23.17 -10.53
N ALA A 116 -14.77 -22.90 -11.14
CA ALA A 116 -14.56 -23.10 -12.57
C ALA A 116 -14.59 -24.61 -12.95
N ALA A 117 -14.00 -25.46 -12.10
CA ALA A 117 -13.97 -26.90 -12.32
C ALA A 117 -15.35 -27.56 -12.18
N THR A 118 -16.20 -27.03 -11.31
CA THR A 118 -17.55 -27.60 -11.04
C THR A 118 -18.66 -26.91 -11.84
N GLY A 119 -18.37 -25.81 -12.54
CA GLY A 119 -19.37 -25.01 -13.25
C GLY A 119 -20.32 -24.24 -12.31
N ALA A 120 -19.90 -24.03 -11.06
CA ALA A 120 -20.74 -23.44 -10.00
C ALA A 120 -20.83 -21.91 -10.07
#